data_e96ff8993381713f07135fad56cc33c8
#
_entry.id   e96ff8993381713f07135fad56cc33c8
#
_cell.length_a   1.000
_cell.length_b   1.000
_cell.length_c   1.000
_cell.angle_alpha   90.00
_cell.angle_beta   90.00
_cell.angle_gamma   90.00
#
_symmetry.space_group_name_H-M   'P 1'
#
loop_
_entity.id
_entity.type
_entity.pdbx_description
1 polymer ?
#
loop_
_entity_poly.entity_id
_entity_poly.type
_entity_poly.pdbx_seq_one_letter_code
_entity_poly.pdbx_strand_id
1 'polypeptide(L)'
;MIIIQTTVDEQKKAKNLINLLLETNKIACGTFHEIQSSYKWKNELVEDSEFEISLYTKETLMREVVDIVKQRHPYELPKITVLEPVFTLSLIHI
;
A
#
# COMPACT_ATOMS: atom_id res chain seq x y z
N MET A 1 6.16 -11.49 8.93
CA MET A 1 5.18 -10.55 8.37
C MET A 1 5.88 -9.30 7.87
N ILE A 2 5.48 -8.81 6.73
CA ILE A 2 5.92 -7.52 6.20
C ILE A 2 4.71 -6.63 5.95
N ILE A 3 4.96 -5.34 5.81
CA ILE A 3 3.95 -4.34 5.49
C ILE A 3 4.38 -3.65 4.20
N ILE A 4 3.50 -3.65 3.20
CA ILE A 4 3.75 -2.96 1.94
C ILE A 4 2.84 -1.75 1.91
N GLN A 5 3.42 -0.56 1.75
CA GLN A 5 2.68 0.69 1.74
C GLN A 5 2.76 1.36 0.38
N THR A 6 1.65 1.93 -0.04
CA THR A 6 1.54 2.77 -1.23
C THR A 6 0.48 3.82 -1.01
N THR A 7 0.42 4.81 -1.89
CA THR A 7 -0.60 5.86 -1.82
C THR A 7 -1.37 5.92 -3.13
N VAL A 8 -2.65 6.21 -3.05
CA VAL A 8 -3.51 6.43 -4.22
C VAL A 8 -4.33 7.70 -4.00
N ASP A 9 -4.91 8.22 -5.07
CA ASP A 9 -5.63 9.48 -5.05
C ASP A 9 -7.11 9.35 -4.68
N GLU A 10 -7.68 8.14 -4.71
CA GLU A 10 -9.10 7.93 -4.44
C GLU A 10 -9.34 6.74 -3.51
N GLN A 11 -10.31 6.90 -2.63
CA GLN A 11 -10.72 5.84 -1.70
C GLN A 11 -11.14 4.57 -2.43
N LYS A 12 -11.86 4.70 -3.54
CA LYS A 12 -12.32 3.58 -4.34
C LYS A 12 -11.16 2.74 -4.86
N LYS A 13 -10.08 3.38 -5.29
CA LYS A 13 -8.89 2.70 -5.77
C LYS A 13 -8.21 1.91 -4.65
N ALA A 14 -8.19 2.49 -3.43
CA ALA A 14 -7.66 1.79 -2.27
C ALA A 14 -8.46 0.53 -1.95
N LYS A 15 -9.78 0.64 -1.91
CA LYS A 15 -10.65 -0.51 -1.65
C LYS A 15 -10.52 -1.60 -2.71
N ASN A 16 -10.46 -1.20 -3.98
CA ASN A 16 -10.37 -2.14 -5.09
C ASN A 16 -9.06 -2.94 -5.03
N LEU A 17 -7.95 -2.27 -4.74
CA LEU A 17 -6.66 -2.94 -4.63
C LEU A 17 -6.64 -3.93 -3.46
N ILE A 18 -7.12 -3.52 -2.29
CA ILE A 18 -7.18 -4.39 -1.12
C ILE A 18 -8.05 -5.61 -1.40
N ASN A 19 -9.23 -5.40 -1.97
CA ASN A 19 -10.15 -6.50 -2.26
C ASN A 19 -9.56 -7.50 -3.26
N LEU A 20 -8.90 -7.01 -4.30
CA LEU A 20 -8.23 -7.88 -5.27
C LEU A 20 -7.19 -8.77 -4.59
N LEU A 21 -6.38 -8.18 -3.71
CA LEU A 21 -5.31 -8.91 -3.03
C LEU A 21 -5.84 -9.89 -1.98
N LEU A 22 -6.97 -9.57 -1.33
CA LEU A 22 -7.63 -10.48 -0.41
C LEU A 22 -8.26 -11.65 -1.15
N GLU A 23 -8.96 -11.38 -2.26
CA GLU A 23 -9.63 -12.41 -3.06
C GLU A 23 -8.65 -13.40 -3.68
N THR A 24 -7.45 -12.94 -4.00
CA THR A 24 -6.41 -13.79 -4.57
C THR A 24 -5.46 -14.37 -3.52
N ASN A 25 -5.79 -14.20 -2.25
CA ASN A 25 -5.00 -14.75 -1.12
C ASN A 25 -3.55 -14.27 -1.10
N LYS A 26 -3.31 -13.03 -1.50
CA LYS A 26 -1.95 -12.46 -1.51
C LYS A 26 -1.63 -11.66 -0.26
N ILE A 27 -2.64 -11.21 0.48
CA ILE A 27 -2.46 -10.50 1.75
C ILE A 27 -3.40 -11.07 2.80
N ALA A 28 -3.04 -10.90 4.07
CA ALA A 28 -3.89 -11.28 5.19
C ALA A 28 -4.87 -10.16 5.55
N CYS A 29 -4.44 -8.93 5.39
CA CYS A 29 -5.20 -7.75 5.81
C CYS A 29 -4.72 -6.55 5.01
N GLY A 30 -5.64 -5.64 4.72
CA GLY A 30 -5.33 -4.35 4.13
C GLY A 30 -6.06 -3.26 4.89
N THR A 31 -5.38 -2.15 5.13
CA THR A 31 -5.98 -0.97 5.74
C THR A 31 -5.66 0.24 4.87
N PHE A 32 -6.47 1.29 5.00
CA PHE A 32 -6.15 2.57 4.38
C PHE A 32 -6.71 3.70 5.20
N HIS A 33 -6.09 4.86 5.06
CA HIS A 33 -6.58 6.09 5.69
C HIS A 33 -6.16 7.29 4.84
N GLU A 34 -6.88 8.38 5.01
CA GLU A 34 -6.58 9.63 4.33
C GLU A 34 -5.40 10.31 5.02
N ILE A 35 -4.47 10.81 4.21
CA ILE A 35 -3.31 11.55 4.68
C ILE A 35 -3.18 12.87 3.94
N GLN A 36 -2.47 13.82 4.55
CA GLN A 36 -2.06 15.06 3.91
C GLN A 36 -0.57 14.95 3.62
N SER A 37 -0.21 15.09 2.35
CA SER A 37 1.20 15.02 1.91
C SER A 37 1.68 16.40 1.53
N SER A 38 2.88 16.75 1.98
CA SER A 38 3.52 18.01 1.61
C SER A 38 4.86 17.71 0.99
N TYR A 39 5.15 18.31 -0.16
CA TYR A 39 6.42 18.07 -0.85
C TYR A 39 6.75 19.26 -1.74
N LYS A 40 7.98 19.29 -2.24
CA LYS A 40 8.40 20.30 -3.21
C LYS A 40 8.38 19.73 -4.61
N TRP A 41 7.77 20.47 -5.51
CA TRP A 41 7.75 20.16 -6.93
C TRP A 41 8.16 21.41 -7.69
N LYS A 42 9.27 21.33 -8.45
CA LYS A 42 9.80 22.47 -9.21
C LYS A 42 9.97 23.72 -8.33
N ASN A 43 10.56 23.53 -7.15
CA ASN A 43 10.81 24.58 -6.14
C ASN A 43 9.55 25.19 -5.51
N GLU A 44 8.39 24.62 -5.78
CA GLU A 44 7.15 25.07 -5.15
C GLU A 44 6.69 24.07 -4.11
N LEU A 45 6.08 24.57 -3.06
CA LEU A 45 5.48 23.75 -2.02
C LEU A 45 4.12 23.26 -2.48
N VAL A 46 3.94 21.94 -2.53
CA VAL A 46 2.68 21.31 -2.92
C VAL A 46 2.12 20.53 -1.74
N GLU A 47 0.81 20.64 -1.54
CA GLU A 47 0.07 19.88 -0.54
C GLU A 47 -1.03 19.09 -1.24
N ASP A 48 -1.09 17.79 -0.98
CA ASP A 48 -2.09 16.90 -1.56
C ASP A 48 -2.76 16.06 -0.50
N SER A 49 -4.01 15.73 -0.75
CA SER A 49 -4.75 14.73 0.02
C SER A 49 -4.66 13.40 -0.72
N GLU A 50 -4.27 12.36 -0.02
CA GLU A 50 -4.10 11.02 -0.58
C GLU A 50 -4.64 9.97 0.39
N PHE A 51 -4.72 8.73 -0.07
CA PHE A 51 -5.05 7.58 0.77
C PHE A 51 -3.83 6.68 0.85
N GLU A 52 -3.32 6.47 2.07
CA GLU A 52 -2.22 5.56 2.31
C GLU A 52 -2.77 4.19 2.59
N ILE A 53 -2.27 3.21 1.84
CA ILE A 53 -2.68 1.81 1.96
C ILE A 53 -1.56 1.04 2.64
N SER A 54 -1.92 0.21 3.62
CA SER A 54 -0.99 -0.72 4.25
C SER A 54 -1.47 -2.14 4.01
N LEU A 55 -0.61 -2.94 3.41
CA LEU A 55 -0.89 -4.32 3.03
C LEU A 55 -0.02 -5.26 3.86
N TYR A 56 -0.67 -6.13 4.62
CA TYR A 56 0.02 -7.04 5.57
C TYR A 56 0.09 -8.42 4.95
N THR A 57 1.29 -8.91 4.75
CA THR A 57 1.50 -10.21 4.13
C THR A 57 2.75 -10.89 4.65
N LYS A 58 2.99 -12.11 4.22
CA LYS A 58 4.20 -12.83 4.57
C LYS A 58 5.31 -12.50 3.56
N GLU A 59 6.54 -12.65 4.01
CA GLU A 59 7.72 -12.28 3.25
C GLU A 59 7.80 -12.98 1.90
N THR A 60 7.38 -14.25 1.84
CA THR A 60 7.43 -15.03 0.62
C THR A 60 6.50 -14.51 -0.49
N LEU A 61 5.50 -13.71 -0.15
CA LEU A 61 4.58 -13.10 -1.11
C LEU A 61 4.95 -11.67 -1.50
N MET A 62 6.01 -11.12 -0.92
CA MET A 62 6.39 -9.73 -1.12
C MET A 62 6.50 -9.35 -2.60
N ARG A 63 7.24 -10.14 -3.37
CA ARG A 63 7.49 -9.83 -4.78
C ARG A 63 6.19 -9.82 -5.58
N GLU A 64 5.34 -10.83 -5.36
CA GLU A 64 4.07 -10.92 -6.07
C GLU A 64 3.16 -9.74 -5.76
N VAL A 65 3.07 -9.35 -4.48
CA VAL A 65 2.24 -8.21 -4.07
C VAL A 65 2.77 -6.91 -4.66
N VAL A 66 4.08 -6.69 -4.59
CA VAL A 66 4.69 -5.49 -5.17
C VAL A 66 4.42 -5.42 -6.67
N ASP A 67 4.54 -6.52 -7.39
CA ASP A 67 4.29 -6.54 -8.83
C ASP A 67 2.83 -6.24 -9.16
N ILE A 68 1.89 -6.79 -8.40
CA ILE A 68 0.46 -6.50 -8.57
C ILE A 68 0.16 -5.03 -8.29
N VAL A 69 0.73 -4.48 -7.22
CA VAL A 69 0.57 -3.06 -6.88
C VAL A 69 1.05 -2.18 -8.02
N LYS A 70 2.22 -2.47 -8.57
CA LYS A 70 2.77 -1.72 -9.72
C LYS A 70 1.84 -1.76 -10.92
N GLN A 71 1.30 -2.93 -11.25
CA GLN A 71 0.43 -3.11 -12.40
C GLN A 71 -0.91 -2.38 -12.26
N ARG A 72 -1.44 -2.31 -11.03
CA ARG A 72 -2.75 -1.76 -10.75
C ARG A 72 -2.72 -0.31 -10.28
N HIS A 73 -1.52 0.24 -10.09
CA HIS A 73 -1.38 1.58 -9.55
C HIS A 73 -1.77 2.63 -10.60
N PRO A 74 -2.55 3.67 -10.18
CA PRO A 74 -2.96 4.73 -11.12
C PRO A 74 -1.83 5.68 -11.50
N TYR A 75 -0.75 5.74 -10.74
CA TYR A 75 0.36 6.63 -11.00
C TYR A 75 1.38 5.96 -11.91
N GLU A 76 1.99 6.75 -12.80
CA GLU A 76 3.07 6.27 -13.65
C GLU A 76 4.28 5.81 -12.82
N LEU A 77 4.57 6.55 -11.75
CA LEU A 77 5.68 6.24 -10.85
C LEU A 77 5.15 6.14 -9.41
N PRO A 78 4.64 4.97 -9.01
CA PRO A 78 4.07 4.83 -7.69
C PRO A 78 5.13 4.80 -6.60
N LYS A 79 4.76 5.33 -5.42
CA LYS A 79 5.55 5.16 -4.21
C LYS A 79 5.18 3.81 -3.60
N ILE A 80 6.16 2.92 -3.46
CA ILE A 80 5.98 1.63 -2.81
C ILE A 80 7.09 1.45 -1.79
N THR A 81 6.70 1.27 -0.54
CA THR A 81 7.63 1.08 0.58
C THR A 81 7.34 -0.27 1.22
N VAL A 82 8.39 -1.04 1.48
CA VAL A 82 8.26 -2.31 2.21
C VAL A 82 8.87 -2.12 3.59
N LEU A 83 8.07 -2.39 4.61
CA LEU A 83 8.48 -2.30 6.01
C LEU A 83 8.55 -3.69 6.61
N GLU A 84 9.63 -3.96 7.32
CA GLU A 84 9.79 -5.21 8.04
C GLU A 84 9.72 -4.91 9.54
N PRO A 85 8.62 -5.29 10.23
CA PRO A 85 8.49 -5.03 11.66
C PRO A 85 9.55 -5.80 12.45
N VAL A 86 10.13 -5.15 13.45
CA VAL A 86 11.09 -5.81 14.36
C VAL A 86 10.39 -6.86 15.21
N PHE A 87 9.13 -6.57 15.59
CA PHE A 87 8.31 -7.49 16.38
C PHE A 87 6.85 -7.34 15.98
N THR A 88 6.16 -8.48 15.85
CA THR A 88 4.72 -8.51 15.59
C THR A 88 4.07 -9.62 16.39
N LEU A 89 2.94 -9.31 17.02
CA LEU A 89 2.03 -10.28 17.61
C LEU A 89 0.68 -10.10 16.93
N SER A 90 0.19 -11.14 16.23
CA SER A 90 -1.05 -11.04 15.47
C SER A 90 -1.82 -12.36 15.53
N LEU A 91 -3.15 -12.24 15.55
CA LEU A 91 -4.06 -13.37 15.43
C LEU A 91 -4.41 -13.67 13.97
N ILE A 92 -3.89 -12.89 13.04
CA ILE A 92 -4.14 -13.05 11.61
C ILE A 92 -3.05 -13.93 11.03
N HIS A 93 -3.47 -15.02 10.38
CA HIS A 93 -2.55 -15.97 9.75
C HIS A 93 -2.83 -16.03 8.23
N ILE A 94 -1.77 -16.07 7.46
CA ILE A 94 -1.84 -16.21 6.01
C ILE A 94 -1.51 -17.65 5.64
#